data_f14f03444188d4133e92dc7cdcf90764
#
_entry.id   f14f03444188d4133e92dc7cdcf90764
#
_cell.length_a   1.000
_cell.length_b   1.000
_cell.length_c   1.000
_cell.angle_alpha   90.00
_cell.angle_beta   90.00
_cell.angle_gamma   90.00
#
_symmetry.space_group_name_H-M   'P 1'
#
loop_
_entity.id
_entity.type
_entity.pdbx_description
1 polymer ?
#
loop_
_entity_poly.entity_id
_entity_poly.type
_entity_poly.pdbx_seq_one_letter_code
_entity_poly.pdbx_strand_id
1 'polypeptide(L)'
;RGWYGRALLEGREQAPAAAAGAGKVIVEHTNINPNKAAHIGHLRNAVLGDTFVRMLRAAGRRVEVQNYIDNTGVQVADVAVGFHHLEKKTPDEVRALARQPKFDYYCWDLYARVSQYYAEHPQALEWRRDALHAIEHGEGVEAEIAHIVADAIVDCHLDTMWRLGIAYDVLPRESEILHLKFWAKAFELLKERGAIYYAEEGKNKGCWVMAASHFRQKTENEEDSADDAKVIVRSNGTVTYVGKDIAYQLWKFGLLGLDFHYKPLRQYPDGHWVWVATDEPCDIPAPEFGRGSEVYNVIDSRQAYLQDVVVAGLRALGFHEQAEKSIHFSYEMVALSPRTCAILGIPLSEEDRKRPYVEVSGRRGLGVKADDLIDKLIEKAKEEVDSRHPDRPEPERLRVATQIAVGALRYFLLKFTRNTVIAFDLQEALSFEGETGPYVQYAAVRARNILRKLAERGETLPDFTARLDAEAMGRQLKAEDFWQLLLAASRSGAALEAALEAGEPSHVARYAFQLAQAFNSFYHDYPILAEQDEEKRTFLLWLAVYFERQLEWTLERVLGIPVPEYM
;
A
#
# COMPACT_ATOMS: atom_id res chain seq x y z
N ARG A 1 -38.91 -7.97 -8.73
CA ARG A 1 -38.12 -8.22 -7.52
C ARG A 1 -37.89 -9.75 -7.33
N GLY A 2 -38.92 -10.58 -7.36
CA GLY A 2 -38.81 -12.02 -7.10
C GLY A 2 -37.86 -12.77 -8.05
N TRP A 3 -37.93 -12.50 -9.34
CA TRP A 3 -36.99 -13.08 -10.32
C TRP A 3 -35.54 -12.65 -10.03
N TYR A 4 -35.31 -11.39 -9.66
CA TYR A 4 -33.99 -10.88 -9.32
C TYR A 4 -33.44 -11.58 -8.06
N GLY A 5 -34.23 -11.66 -6.98
CA GLY A 5 -33.84 -12.36 -5.77
C GLY A 5 -33.51 -13.84 -6.03
N ARG A 6 -34.30 -14.51 -6.90
CA ARG A 6 -34.03 -15.89 -7.29
C ARG A 6 -32.75 -16.04 -8.09
N ALA A 7 -32.45 -15.11 -9.00
CA ALA A 7 -31.20 -15.12 -9.75
C ALA A 7 -29.98 -14.98 -8.84
N LEU A 8 -30.04 -14.11 -7.82
CA LEU A 8 -28.97 -13.98 -6.81
C LEU A 8 -28.80 -15.25 -5.96
N LEU A 9 -29.91 -15.88 -5.56
CA LEU A 9 -29.86 -17.15 -4.81
C LEU A 9 -29.19 -18.27 -5.61
N GLU A 10 -29.38 -18.30 -6.92
CA GLU A 10 -28.77 -19.26 -7.84
C GLU A 10 -27.34 -18.91 -8.25
N GLY A 11 -26.76 -17.85 -7.68
CA GLY A 11 -25.41 -17.42 -7.98
C GLY A 11 -25.24 -16.81 -9.38
N ARG A 12 -26.31 -16.31 -9.97
CA ARG A 12 -26.28 -15.62 -11.27
C ARG A 12 -25.87 -14.13 -11.10
N GLU A 13 -25.02 -13.85 -10.14
CA GLU A 13 -24.39 -12.55 -10.01
C GLU A 13 -23.45 -12.35 -11.21
N GLN A 14 -23.48 -11.17 -11.81
CA GLN A 14 -22.43 -10.80 -12.74
C GLN A 14 -21.16 -10.60 -11.91
N ALA A 15 -20.29 -11.61 -11.88
CA ALA A 15 -18.91 -11.38 -11.50
C ALA A 15 -18.37 -10.25 -12.41
N PRO A 16 -17.57 -9.32 -11.87
CA PRO A 16 -16.89 -8.33 -12.70
C PRO A 16 -16.27 -9.09 -13.87
N ALA A 17 -16.62 -8.71 -15.10
CA ALA A 17 -16.11 -9.40 -16.26
C ALA A 17 -14.59 -9.29 -16.23
N ALA A 18 -13.93 -10.40 -15.94
CA ALA A 18 -12.50 -10.49 -16.16
C ALA A 18 -12.28 -10.05 -17.59
N ALA A 19 -11.55 -8.98 -17.81
CA ALA A 19 -11.21 -8.55 -19.16
C ALA A 19 -10.33 -9.65 -19.76
N ALA A 20 -10.95 -10.59 -20.44
CA ALA A 20 -10.29 -11.72 -21.07
C ALA A 20 -9.26 -11.14 -22.06
N GLY A 21 -7.97 -11.43 -21.86
CA GLY A 21 -6.88 -10.90 -22.68
C GLY A 21 -6.25 -9.59 -22.19
N ALA A 22 -6.68 -9.02 -21.05
CA ALA A 22 -5.97 -7.90 -20.44
C ALA A 22 -4.55 -8.32 -20.02
N GLY A 23 -3.55 -7.53 -20.41
CA GLY A 23 -2.16 -7.74 -20.01
C GLY A 23 -1.95 -7.62 -18.49
N LYS A 24 -0.73 -7.92 -18.06
CA LYS A 24 -0.33 -7.81 -16.65
C LYS A 24 -0.28 -6.34 -16.21
N VAL A 25 -0.90 -6.03 -15.07
CA VAL A 25 -0.78 -4.73 -14.40
C VAL A 25 0.36 -4.79 -13.39
N ILE A 26 1.21 -3.77 -13.38
CA ILE A 26 2.24 -3.60 -12.35
C ILE A 26 1.75 -2.51 -11.39
N VAL A 27 1.77 -2.81 -10.10
CA VAL A 27 1.53 -1.84 -9.03
C VAL A 27 2.78 -1.77 -8.16
N GLU A 28 3.45 -0.64 -8.20
CA GLU A 28 4.59 -0.35 -7.33
C GLU A 28 4.15 0.50 -6.17
N HIS A 29 4.40 0.03 -4.96
CA HIS A 29 4.05 0.75 -3.75
C HIS A 29 5.00 0.45 -2.59
N THR A 30 4.83 1.18 -1.51
CA THR A 30 5.64 1.14 -0.29
C THR A 30 6.96 1.89 -0.47
N ASN A 31 7.94 1.38 -1.20
CA ASN A 31 9.17 2.06 -1.61
C ASN A 31 9.88 2.80 -0.45
N ILE A 32 10.04 2.13 0.68
CA ILE A 32 10.67 2.72 1.86
C ILE A 32 12.19 2.63 1.70
N ASN A 33 12.91 3.73 1.93
CA ASN A 33 14.36 3.71 1.99
C ASN A 33 14.83 2.75 3.10
N PRO A 34 15.72 1.79 2.80
CA PRO A 34 16.08 0.74 3.74
C PRO A 34 17.17 1.22 4.73
N ASN A 35 16.87 2.26 5.50
CA ASN A 35 17.79 2.88 6.43
C ASN A 35 17.34 2.87 7.89
N LYS A 36 16.05 2.73 8.15
CA LYS A 36 15.45 2.75 9.49
C LYS A 36 14.02 2.21 9.48
N ALA A 37 13.40 2.11 10.65
CA ALA A 37 12.01 1.65 10.81
C ALA A 37 11.02 2.43 9.92
N ALA A 38 9.97 1.76 9.48
CA ALA A 38 8.84 2.37 8.81
C ALA A 38 8.08 3.33 9.75
N HIS A 39 7.39 4.31 9.18
CA HIS A 39 6.53 5.25 9.90
C HIS A 39 5.12 5.32 9.29
N ILE A 40 4.21 6.06 9.94
CA ILE A 40 2.80 6.12 9.53
C ILE A 40 2.59 6.56 8.07
N GLY A 41 3.43 7.45 7.54
CA GLY A 41 3.37 7.85 6.13
C GLY A 41 3.57 6.67 5.16
N HIS A 42 4.46 5.75 5.51
CA HIS A 42 4.68 4.52 4.76
C HIS A 42 3.45 3.58 4.84
N LEU A 43 2.78 3.54 5.99
CA LEU A 43 1.54 2.75 6.14
C LEU A 43 0.43 3.27 5.21
N ARG A 44 0.30 4.59 5.04
CA ARG A 44 -0.66 5.18 4.08
C ARG A 44 -0.39 4.70 2.67
N ASN A 45 0.85 4.78 2.21
CA ASN A 45 1.27 4.31 0.89
C ASN A 45 0.97 2.82 0.72
N ALA A 46 1.44 2.00 1.66
CA ALA A 46 1.33 0.55 1.58
C ALA A 46 -0.13 0.07 1.61
N VAL A 47 -0.97 0.64 2.48
CA VAL A 47 -2.40 0.29 2.56
C VAL A 47 -3.15 0.69 1.30
N LEU A 48 -2.89 1.88 0.74
CA LEU A 48 -3.49 2.30 -0.54
C LEU A 48 -3.07 1.39 -1.68
N GLY A 49 -1.77 1.11 -1.80
CA GLY A 49 -1.23 0.27 -2.86
C GLY A 49 -1.75 -1.16 -2.79
N ASP A 50 -1.70 -1.78 -1.62
CA ASP A 50 -2.22 -3.14 -1.40
C ASP A 50 -3.73 -3.23 -1.67
N THR A 51 -4.50 -2.24 -1.22
CA THR A 51 -5.94 -2.22 -1.48
C THR A 51 -6.24 -2.10 -2.97
N PHE A 52 -5.51 -1.25 -3.69
CA PHE A 52 -5.66 -1.14 -5.14
C PHE A 52 -5.28 -2.44 -5.86
N VAL A 53 -4.22 -3.13 -5.43
CA VAL A 53 -3.87 -4.48 -5.91
C VAL A 53 -5.02 -5.46 -5.70
N ARG A 54 -5.61 -5.47 -4.50
CA ARG A 54 -6.75 -6.34 -4.16
C ARG A 54 -7.97 -6.03 -5.02
N MET A 55 -8.27 -4.76 -5.25
CA MET A 55 -9.35 -4.32 -6.13
C MET A 55 -9.16 -4.85 -7.56
N LEU A 56 -7.96 -4.70 -8.13
CA LEU A 56 -7.62 -5.22 -9.46
C LEU A 56 -7.75 -6.74 -9.53
N ARG A 57 -7.23 -7.46 -8.52
CA ARG A 57 -7.32 -8.92 -8.44
C ARG A 57 -8.77 -9.39 -8.28
N ALA A 58 -9.58 -8.70 -7.48
CA ALA A 58 -11.01 -8.99 -7.33
C ALA A 58 -11.79 -8.78 -8.64
N ALA A 59 -11.34 -7.87 -9.49
CA ALA A 59 -11.86 -7.66 -10.85
C ALA A 59 -11.25 -8.63 -11.89
N GLY A 60 -10.52 -9.66 -11.46
CA GLY A 60 -9.94 -10.67 -12.36
C GLY A 60 -8.67 -10.25 -13.11
N ARG A 61 -8.04 -9.12 -12.74
CA ARG A 61 -6.80 -8.66 -13.36
C ARG A 61 -5.60 -9.44 -12.82
N ARG A 62 -4.64 -9.74 -13.71
CA ARG A 62 -3.34 -10.27 -13.33
C ARG A 62 -2.47 -9.11 -12.86
N VAL A 63 -2.00 -9.15 -11.61
CA VAL A 63 -1.24 -8.06 -10.98
C VAL A 63 0.10 -8.56 -10.46
N GLU A 64 1.16 -7.81 -10.77
CA GLU A 64 2.49 -7.92 -10.18
C GLU A 64 2.70 -6.77 -9.21
N VAL A 65 3.10 -7.11 -7.99
CA VAL A 65 3.33 -6.14 -6.90
C VAL A 65 4.82 -5.92 -6.70
N GLN A 66 5.26 -4.69 -6.92
CA GLN A 66 6.64 -4.30 -6.76
C GLN A 66 6.81 -3.39 -5.55
N ASN A 67 7.93 -3.57 -4.83
CA ASN A 67 8.39 -2.66 -3.80
C ASN A 67 9.86 -2.30 -4.12
N TYR A 68 10.07 -1.11 -4.64
CA TYR A 68 11.37 -0.61 -5.06
C TYR A 68 12.25 -0.29 -3.86
N ILE A 69 13.49 -0.78 -3.88
CA ILE A 69 14.46 -0.62 -2.80
C ILE A 69 15.56 0.34 -3.21
N ASP A 70 15.49 1.58 -2.73
CA ASP A 70 16.55 2.59 -2.87
C ASP A 70 17.68 2.31 -1.86
N ASN A 71 18.52 1.34 -2.18
CA ASN A 71 19.64 0.90 -1.32
C ASN A 71 20.94 1.66 -1.59
N THR A 72 20.94 2.64 -2.49
CA THR A 72 22.13 3.47 -2.83
C THR A 72 21.97 4.93 -2.45
N GLY A 73 20.84 5.29 -1.83
CA GLY A 73 20.48 6.67 -1.52
C GLY A 73 21.22 7.26 -0.31
N VAL A 74 21.10 8.58 -0.18
CA VAL A 74 21.70 9.38 0.89
C VAL A 74 21.36 8.86 2.29
N GLN A 75 20.15 8.37 2.48
CA GLN A 75 19.69 7.94 3.81
C GLN A 75 20.39 6.65 4.28
N VAL A 76 20.65 5.73 3.37
CA VAL A 76 21.43 4.52 3.68
C VAL A 76 22.90 4.87 3.93
N ALA A 77 23.47 5.77 3.13
CA ALA A 77 24.82 6.27 3.32
C ALA A 77 25.01 6.91 4.71
N ASP A 78 24.03 7.69 5.18
CA ASP A 78 24.08 8.30 6.51
C ASP A 78 24.12 7.28 7.64
N VAL A 79 23.37 6.19 7.53
CA VAL A 79 23.42 5.11 8.53
C VAL A 79 24.77 4.38 8.48
N ALA A 80 25.30 4.14 7.28
CA ALA A 80 26.64 3.56 7.13
C ALA A 80 27.72 4.45 7.75
N VAL A 81 27.68 5.77 7.52
CA VAL A 81 28.53 6.75 8.19
C VAL A 81 28.37 6.69 9.71
N GLY A 82 27.15 6.58 10.21
CA GLY A 82 26.87 6.46 11.64
C GLY A 82 27.60 5.27 12.26
N PHE A 83 27.49 4.10 11.67
CA PHE A 83 28.18 2.91 12.14
C PHE A 83 29.71 3.03 12.04
N HIS A 84 30.21 3.45 10.88
CA HIS A 84 31.64 3.50 10.63
C HIS A 84 32.36 4.65 11.35
N HIS A 85 31.84 5.89 11.23
CA HIS A 85 32.53 7.07 11.73
C HIS A 85 32.14 7.46 13.16
N LEU A 86 30.86 7.34 13.57
CA LEU A 86 30.45 7.69 14.93
C LEU A 86 30.65 6.55 15.91
N GLU A 87 30.25 5.33 15.55
CA GLU A 87 30.31 4.16 16.45
C GLU A 87 31.60 3.34 16.29
N LYS A 88 32.40 3.60 15.25
CA LYS A 88 33.65 2.88 14.97
C LYS A 88 33.47 1.37 14.82
N LYS A 89 32.33 0.94 14.27
CA LYS A 89 32.02 -0.48 14.06
C LYS A 89 32.55 -1.01 12.76
N THR A 90 32.99 -2.26 12.80
CA THR A 90 33.34 -3.04 11.62
C THR A 90 32.09 -3.62 10.96
N PRO A 91 32.13 -4.04 9.69
CA PRO A 91 31.02 -4.75 9.04
C PRO A 91 30.54 -5.96 9.80
N ASP A 92 31.45 -6.77 10.41
CA ASP A 92 31.07 -7.94 11.20
C ASP A 92 30.30 -7.59 12.47
N GLU A 93 30.66 -6.52 13.14
CA GLU A 93 29.92 -6.00 14.31
C GLU A 93 28.52 -5.51 13.91
N VAL A 94 28.40 -4.82 12.76
CA VAL A 94 27.11 -4.41 12.22
C VAL A 94 26.26 -5.61 11.84
N ARG A 95 26.88 -6.64 11.22
CA ARG A 95 26.18 -7.90 10.87
C ARG A 95 25.68 -8.64 12.10
N ALA A 96 26.41 -8.60 13.20
CA ALA A 96 25.97 -9.17 14.48
C ALA A 96 24.78 -8.39 15.07
N LEU A 97 24.80 -7.05 15.02
CA LEU A 97 23.70 -6.20 15.44
C LEU A 97 22.46 -6.40 14.58
N ALA A 98 22.63 -6.53 13.27
CA ALA A 98 21.53 -6.72 12.31
C ALA A 98 20.68 -7.97 12.58
N ARG A 99 21.23 -8.95 13.31
CA ARG A 99 20.51 -10.15 13.76
C ARG A 99 19.71 -9.95 15.03
N GLN A 100 19.86 -8.82 15.71
CA GLN A 100 19.14 -8.52 16.93
C GLN A 100 17.74 -7.98 16.64
N PRO A 101 16.75 -8.26 17.50
CA PRO A 101 15.42 -7.67 17.37
C PRO A 101 15.47 -6.15 17.34
N LYS A 102 14.57 -5.53 16.57
CA LYS A 102 14.45 -4.07 16.47
C LYS A 102 15.73 -3.37 15.97
N PHE A 103 16.44 -3.99 15.06
CA PHE A 103 17.59 -3.37 14.40
C PHE A 103 17.20 -2.09 13.64
N ASP A 104 16.02 -2.05 13.07
CA ASP A 104 15.44 -0.88 12.41
C ASP A 104 15.21 0.29 13.39
N TYR A 105 14.89 0.02 14.66
CA TYR A 105 14.80 1.03 15.72
C TYR A 105 16.18 1.56 16.09
N TYR A 106 17.16 0.69 16.18
CA TYR A 106 18.56 1.09 16.39
C TYR A 106 19.03 2.04 15.28
N CYS A 107 18.77 1.67 14.03
CA CYS A 107 19.11 2.51 12.87
C CYS A 107 18.32 3.83 12.85
N TRP A 108 17.09 3.85 13.35
CA TRP A 108 16.32 5.09 13.52
C TRP A 108 17.03 6.08 14.43
N ASP A 109 17.48 5.63 15.59
CA ASP A 109 18.17 6.46 16.57
C ASP A 109 19.56 6.88 16.06
N LEU A 110 20.27 5.98 15.39
CA LEU A 110 21.56 6.27 14.76
C LEU A 110 21.44 7.33 13.67
N TYR A 111 20.44 7.21 12.79
CA TYR A 111 20.19 8.20 11.74
C TYR A 111 19.91 9.60 12.30
N ALA A 112 19.15 9.69 13.39
CA ALA A 112 18.90 10.96 14.07
C ALA A 112 20.19 11.56 14.65
N ARG A 113 21.05 10.74 15.28
CA ARG A 113 22.37 11.17 15.80
C ARG A 113 23.29 11.65 14.68
N VAL A 114 23.32 10.96 13.54
CA VAL A 114 24.13 11.40 12.37
C VAL A 114 23.64 12.74 11.84
N SER A 115 22.31 12.91 11.72
CA SER A 115 21.72 14.17 11.27
C SER A 115 22.07 15.34 12.20
N GLN A 116 22.03 15.12 13.50
CA GLN A 116 22.46 16.11 14.49
C GLN A 116 23.95 16.40 14.39
N TYR A 117 24.78 15.37 14.24
CA TYR A 117 26.22 15.51 14.11
C TYR A 117 26.62 16.37 12.91
N TYR A 118 25.96 16.19 11.76
CA TYR A 118 26.17 17.03 10.59
C TYR A 118 25.79 18.49 10.82
N ALA A 119 24.73 18.75 11.59
CA ALA A 119 24.33 20.12 11.93
C ALA A 119 25.37 20.82 12.80
N GLU A 120 26.01 20.09 13.71
CA GLU A 120 27.06 20.60 14.60
C GLU A 120 28.45 20.63 13.92
N HIS A 121 28.70 19.75 12.96
CA HIS A 121 29.97 19.55 12.27
C HIS A 121 29.78 19.50 10.74
N PRO A 122 29.50 20.63 10.07
CA PRO A 122 29.22 20.66 8.63
C PRO A 122 30.29 20.03 7.73
N GLN A 123 31.56 20.04 8.16
CA GLN A 123 32.67 19.39 7.47
C GLN A 123 32.50 17.86 7.37
N ALA A 124 31.79 17.25 8.31
CA ALA A 124 31.51 15.80 8.29
C ALA A 124 30.57 15.34 7.14
N LEU A 125 29.95 16.29 6.43
CA LEU A 125 29.25 15.98 5.17
C LEU A 125 30.17 15.40 4.09
N GLU A 126 31.49 15.53 4.25
CA GLU A 126 32.47 14.85 3.41
C GLU A 126 32.34 13.32 3.54
N TRP A 127 32.15 12.80 4.74
CA TRP A 127 31.93 11.37 4.98
C TRP A 127 30.72 10.82 4.21
N ARG A 128 29.63 11.61 4.11
CA ARG A 128 28.45 11.25 3.30
C ARG A 128 28.83 11.12 1.82
N ARG A 129 29.62 12.07 1.29
CA ARG A 129 30.04 12.02 -0.12
C ARG A 129 30.89 10.81 -0.41
N ASP A 130 31.83 10.51 0.50
CA ASP A 130 32.72 9.35 0.37
C ASP A 130 31.93 8.04 0.48
N ALA A 131 31.00 7.94 1.43
CA ALA A 131 30.11 6.79 1.57
C ALA A 131 29.21 6.57 0.34
N LEU A 132 28.61 7.63 -0.22
CA LEU A 132 27.83 7.53 -1.45
C LEU A 132 28.68 7.03 -2.62
N HIS A 133 29.90 7.55 -2.76
CA HIS A 133 30.82 7.08 -3.79
C HIS A 133 31.18 5.60 -3.62
N ALA A 134 31.49 5.18 -2.39
CA ALA A 134 31.76 3.78 -2.06
C ALA A 134 30.58 2.87 -2.40
N ILE A 135 29.37 3.28 -2.02
CA ILE A 135 28.13 2.52 -2.27
C ILE A 135 27.83 2.39 -3.78
N GLU A 136 27.99 3.46 -4.55
CA GLU A 136 27.80 3.43 -6.01
C GLU A 136 28.75 2.46 -6.71
N HIS A 137 29.99 2.33 -6.21
CA HIS A 137 30.99 1.44 -6.77
C HIS A 137 30.98 0.03 -6.15
N GLY A 138 30.24 -0.15 -5.05
CA GLY A 138 30.16 -1.45 -4.34
C GLY A 138 31.47 -1.81 -3.63
N GLU A 139 32.33 -0.84 -3.30
CA GLU A 139 33.65 -1.06 -2.73
C GLU A 139 33.85 -0.29 -1.42
N GLY A 140 34.58 -0.89 -0.48
CA GLY A 140 34.93 -0.27 0.79
C GLY A 140 34.00 -0.63 1.95
N VAL A 141 34.42 -0.19 3.15
CA VAL A 141 33.75 -0.51 4.42
C VAL A 141 32.31 0.04 4.47
N GLU A 142 32.12 1.28 4.02
CA GLU A 142 30.81 1.92 4.00
C GLU A 142 29.84 1.22 3.05
N ALA A 143 30.32 0.75 1.90
CA ALA A 143 29.50 -0.01 0.95
C ALA A 143 29.06 -1.35 1.56
N GLU A 144 29.96 -2.07 2.24
CA GLU A 144 29.63 -3.32 2.91
C GLU A 144 28.63 -3.11 4.05
N ILE A 145 28.83 -2.09 4.89
CA ILE A 145 27.91 -1.73 5.96
C ILE A 145 26.54 -1.34 5.39
N ALA A 146 26.51 -0.51 4.35
CA ALA A 146 25.26 -0.11 3.69
C ALA A 146 24.46 -1.30 3.17
N HIS A 147 25.14 -2.28 2.57
CA HIS A 147 24.53 -3.51 2.09
C HIS A 147 23.90 -4.33 3.25
N ILE A 148 24.65 -4.52 4.34
CA ILE A 148 24.17 -5.23 5.55
C ILE A 148 22.93 -4.53 6.13
N VAL A 149 23.01 -3.20 6.28
CA VAL A 149 21.90 -2.39 6.79
C VAL A 149 20.68 -2.50 5.90
N ALA A 150 20.84 -2.29 4.60
CA ALA A 150 19.72 -2.32 3.66
C ALA A 150 19.00 -3.68 3.67
N ASP A 151 19.72 -4.79 3.64
CA ASP A 151 19.14 -6.12 3.66
C ASP A 151 18.35 -6.39 4.96
N ALA A 152 18.96 -6.07 6.12
CA ALA A 152 18.32 -6.27 7.41
C ALA A 152 17.08 -5.36 7.61
N ILE A 153 17.14 -4.12 7.15
CA ILE A 153 16.01 -3.19 7.23
C ILE A 153 14.87 -3.59 6.30
N VAL A 154 15.18 -4.09 5.10
CA VAL A 154 14.15 -4.65 4.20
C VAL A 154 13.39 -5.78 4.88
N ASP A 155 14.07 -6.70 5.56
CA ASP A 155 13.40 -7.76 6.31
C ASP A 155 12.47 -7.20 7.41
N CYS A 156 12.92 -6.18 8.16
CA CYS A 156 12.07 -5.50 9.14
C CYS A 156 10.84 -4.85 8.49
N HIS A 157 11.01 -4.20 7.34
CA HIS A 157 9.89 -3.59 6.60
C HIS A 157 8.89 -4.64 6.11
N LEU A 158 9.37 -5.78 5.60
CA LEU A 158 8.50 -6.88 5.18
C LEU A 158 7.69 -7.45 6.35
N ASP A 159 8.30 -7.57 7.53
CA ASP A 159 7.61 -8.00 8.75
C ASP A 159 6.53 -7.00 9.18
N THR A 160 6.85 -5.71 9.20
CA THR A 160 5.89 -4.65 9.53
C THR A 160 4.69 -4.66 8.57
N MET A 161 4.93 -4.78 7.26
CA MET A 161 3.86 -4.80 6.26
C MET A 161 3.03 -6.07 6.33
N TRP A 162 3.64 -7.22 6.61
CA TRP A 162 2.91 -8.47 6.79
C TRP A 162 1.93 -8.43 7.97
N ARG A 163 2.22 -7.68 9.03
CA ARG A 163 1.26 -7.44 10.12
C ARG A 163 -0.07 -6.84 9.65
N LEU A 164 -0.05 -6.13 8.52
CA LEU A 164 -1.24 -5.56 7.87
C LEU A 164 -1.77 -6.43 6.73
N GLY A 165 -1.21 -7.62 6.51
CA GLY A 165 -1.57 -8.50 5.40
C GLY A 165 -1.08 -8.02 4.03
N ILE A 166 0.00 -7.23 4.00
CA ILE A 166 0.59 -6.66 2.78
C ILE A 166 1.81 -7.49 2.37
N ALA A 167 1.83 -7.93 1.11
CA ALA A 167 2.87 -8.77 0.52
C ALA A 167 3.27 -8.26 -0.87
N TYR A 168 4.45 -8.67 -1.32
CA TYR A 168 5.05 -8.25 -2.59
C TYR A 168 5.47 -9.47 -3.41
N ASP A 169 5.55 -9.29 -4.73
CA ASP A 169 6.04 -10.32 -5.65
C ASP A 169 7.55 -10.19 -5.87
N VAL A 170 8.02 -8.94 -6.08
CA VAL A 170 9.43 -8.68 -6.37
C VAL A 170 9.89 -7.35 -5.76
N LEU A 171 11.15 -7.35 -5.32
CA LEU A 171 11.87 -6.20 -4.79
C LEU A 171 13.00 -5.81 -5.75
N PRO A 172 12.76 -4.94 -6.73
CA PRO A 172 13.82 -4.36 -7.54
C PRO A 172 14.72 -3.47 -6.67
N ARG A 173 16.05 -3.55 -6.86
CA ARG A 173 17.03 -2.75 -6.14
C ARG A 173 17.67 -1.71 -7.04
N GLU A 174 17.87 -0.50 -6.54
CA GLU A 174 18.53 0.57 -7.29
C GLU A 174 19.99 0.21 -7.64
N SER A 175 20.71 -0.46 -6.75
CA SER A 175 22.08 -0.93 -7.03
C SER A 175 22.16 -1.78 -8.30
N GLU A 176 21.17 -2.64 -8.55
CA GLU A 176 21.15 -3.54 -9.71
C GLU A 176 20.87 -2.78 -11.02
N ILE A 177 20.09 -1.70 -10.95
CA ILE A 177 19.88 -0.79 -12.10
C ILE A 177 21.21 -0.17 -12.54
N LEU A 178 22.09 0.14 -11.58
CA LEU A 178 23.42 0.68 -11.85
C LEU A 178 24.37 -0.40 -12.36
N HIS A 179 24.48 -1.53 -11.64
CA HIS A 179 25.42 -2.62 -11.96
C HIS A 179 25.11 -3.28 -13.31
N LEU A 180 23.84 -3.49 -13.65
CA LEU A 180 23.38 -4.06 -14.92
C LEU A 180 23.31 -3.03 -16.05
N LYS A 181 23.74 -1.80 -15.81
CA LYS A 181 23.83 -0.72 -16.80
C LYS A 181 22.50 -0.36 -17.47
N PHE A 182 21.39 -0.50 -16.76
CA PHE A 182 20.06 -0.11 -17.25
C PHE A 182 20.04 1.35 -17.70
N TRP A 183 20.66 2.22 -16.90
CA TRP A 183 20.78 3.61 -17.25
C TRP A 183 21.56 3.82 -18.56
N ALA A 184 22.69 3.15 -18.74
CA ALA A 184 23.48 3.31 -19.95
C ALA A 184 22.66 2.94 -21.20
N LYS A 185 21.86 1.87 -21.11
CA LYS A 185 20.95 1.46 -22.18
C LYS A 185 19.83 2.47 -22.43
N ALA A 186 19.20 2.97 -21.38
CA ALA A 186 18.18 4.01 -21.49
C ALA A 186 18.75 5.30 -22.10
N PHE A 187 19.96 5.69 -21.71
CA PHE A 187 20.65 6.85 -22.25
C PHE A 187 20.95 6.74 -23.74
N GLU A 188 21.42 5.55 -24.20
CA GLU A 188 21.59 5.29 -25.63
C GLU A 188 20.26 5.44 -26.39
N LEU A 189 19.18 4.83 -25.89
CA LEU A 189 17.85 4.94 -26.51
C LEU A 189 17.37 6.40 -26.56
N LEU A 190 17.56 7.17 -25.50
CA LEU A 190 17.17 8.58 -25.45
C LEU A 190 17.96 9.43 -26.46
N LYS A 191 19.26 9.14 -26.64
CA LYS A 191 20.10 9.80 -27.65
C LYS A 191 19.70 9.43 -29.08
N GLU A 192 19.59 8.13 -29.36
CA GLU A 192 19.25 7.61 -30.69
C GLU A 192 17.89 8.14 -31.19
N ARG A 193 16.94 8.32 -30.28
CA ARG A 193 15.60 8.85 -30.59
C ARG A 193 15.53 10.38 -30.55
N GLY A 194 16.64 11.09 -30.24
CA GLY A 194 16.64 12.54 -30.14
C GLY A 194 15.81 13.11 -28.97
N ALA A 195 15.51 12.27 -27.97
CA ALA A 195 14.74 12.65 -26.78
C ALA A 195 15.55 13.56 -25.84
N ILE A 196 16.87 13.49 -25.90
CA ILE A 196 17.81 14.34 -25.16
C ILE A 196 18.84 14.91 -26.10
N TYR A 197 19.36 16.08 -25.76
CA TYR A 197 20.44 16.75 -26.47
C TYR A 197 21.49 17.32 -25.53
N TYR A 198 22.69 17.52 -26.03
CA TYR A 198 23.78 18.14 -25.26
C TYR A 198 23.65 19.66 -25.32
N ALA A 199 23.56 20.32 -24.18
CA ALA A 199 23.45 21.77 -24.10
C ALA A 199 24.84 22.41 -24.23
N GLU A 200 25.09 23.09 -25.35
CA GLU A 200 26.37 23.76 -25.65
C GLU A 200 26.45 25.16 -25.01
N GLU A 201 25.28 25.76 -24.76
CA GLU A 201 25.17 27.14 -24.24
C GLU A 201 24.09 27.23 -23.14
N GLY A 202 23.97 28.40 -22.51
CA GLY A 202 22.97 28.72 -21.50
C GLY A 202 23.27 28.13 -20.12
N LYS A 203 22.28 28.17 -19.25
CA LYS A 203 22.41 27.74 -17.82
C LYS A 203 22.71 26.24 -17.67
N ASN A 204 22.32 25.44 -18.65
CA ASN A 204 22.52 23.99 -18.64
C ASN A 204 23.73 23.54 -19.47
N LYS A 205 24.65 24.46 -19.79
CA LYS A 205 25.86 24.17 -20.59
C LYS A 205 26.64 22.98 -20.03
N GLY A 206 26.99 22.04 -20.91
CA GLY A 206 27.72 20.83 -20.56
C GLY A 206 26.85 19.68 -20.07
N CYS A 207 25.54 19.87 -19.95
CA CYS A 207 24.60 18.84 -19.50
C CYS A 207 23.89 18.18 -20.71
N TRP A 208 23.44 16.94 -20.50
CA TRP A 208 22.43 16.34 -21.36
C TRP A 208 21.05 16.68 -20.81
N VAL A 209 20.20 17.23 -21.64
CA VAL A 209 18.90 17.78 -21.26
C VAL A 209 17.79 17.27 -22.14
N MET A 210 16.59 17.15 -21.54
CA MET A 210 15.34 16.88 -22.26
C MET A 210 14.58 18.19 -22.44
N ALA A 211 14.08 18.43 -23.66
CA ALA A 211 13.38 19.68 -23.98
C ALA A 211 12.09 19.84 -23.17
N ALA A 212 11.77 21.08 -22.81
CA ALA A 212 10.55 21.41 -22.06
C ALA A 212 9.26 21.03 -22.81
N SER A 213 9.27 21.02 -24.14
CA SER A 213 8.15 20.59 -24.98
C SER A 213 7.64 19.18 -24.73
N HIS A 214 8.47 18.29 -24.17
CA HIS A 214 8.06 16.93 -23.78
C HIS A 214 7.25 16.88 -22.49
N PHE A 215 7.28 17.95 -21.67
CA PHE A 215 6.61 18.02 -20.35
C PHE A 215 5.27 18.73 -20.39
N ARG A 216 5.03 19.59 -21.40
CA ARG A 216 3.81 20.39 -21.48
C ARG A 216 2.87 19.84 -22.56
N GLN A 217 1.59 19.76 -22.26
CA GLN A 217 0.57 19.79 -23.31
C GLN A 217 0.68 21.19 -23.95
N LYS A 218 1.04 21.24 -25.26
CA LYS A 218 1.20 22.50 -25.99
C LYS A 218 -0.03 23.38 -25.81
N THR A 219 0.13 24.51 -25.13
CA THR A 219 -0.66 25.70 -25.40
C THR A 219 -0.01 26.39 -26.61
N GLU A 220 -0.76 26.71 -27.61
CA GLU A 220 -0.31 27.13 -28.98
C GLU A 220 0.57 28.37 -29.04
N ASN A 221 0.97 29.01 -27.95
CA ASN A 221 1.61 30.33 -27.91
C ASN A 221 2.86 30.47 -27.02
N GLU A 222 3.50 29.40 -26.57
CA GLU A 222 4.73 29.51 -25.77
C GLU A 222 5.93 28.94 -26.53
N GLU A 223 6.94 29.79 -26.83
CA GLU A 223 8.23 29.37 -27.35
C GLU A 223 8.99 28.60 -26.24
N ASP A 224 9.50 27.40 -26.57
CA ASP A 224 10.36 26.62 -25.70
C ASP A 224 11.66 27.39 -25.40
N SER A 225 11.85 27.83 -24.18
CA SER A 225 13.14 28.37 -23.73
C SER A 225 14.08 27.20 -23.45
N ALA A 226 15.29 27.24 -24.00
CA ALA A 226 16.35 26.27 -23.71
C ALA A 226 16.71 26.21 -22.21
N ASP A 227 16.37 27.25 -21.45
CA ASP A 227 16.59 27.33 -20.01
C ASP A 227 15.57 26.53 -19.17
N ASP A 228 14.43 26.13 -19.77
CA ASP A 228 13.41 25.32 -19.12
C ASP A 228 13.62 23.80 -19.30
N ALA A 229 14.64 23.43 -20.08
CA ALA A 229 14.98 22.03 -20.32
C ALA A 229 15.44 21.32 -19.04
N LYS A 230 15.04 20.03 -18.90
CA LYS A 230 15.36 19.22 -17.73
C LYS A 230 16.71 18.55 -17.87
N VAL A 231 17.58 18.75 -16.89
CA VAL A 231 18.89 18.07 -16.82
C VAL A 231 18.70 16.60 -16.50
N ILE A 232 19.16 15.74 -17.39
CA ILE A 232 19.17 14.27 -17.25
C ILE A 232 20.56 13.79 -16.81
N VAL A 233 21.62 14.32 -17.43
CA VAL A 233 23.02 14.08 -17.00
C VAL A 233 23.70 15.43 -16.81
N ARG A 234 24.34 15.60 -15.67
CA ARG A 234 25.08 16.81 -15.33
C ARG A 234 26.39 16.91 -16.12
N SER A 235 26.97 18.10 -16.17
CA SER A 235 28.25 18.37 -16.88
C SER A 235 29.45 17.55 -16.36
N ASN A 236 29.38 17.08 -15.10
CA ASN A 236 30.39 16.18 -14.52
C ASN A 236 30.13 14.70 -14.81
N GLY A 237 29.14 14.35 -15.64
CA GLY A 237 28.76 12.98 -15.97
C GLY A 237 27.81 12.30 -14.97
N THR A 238 27.44 12.97 -13.87
CA THR A 238 26.53 12.42 -12.88
C THR A 238 25.10 12.34 -13.43
N VAL A 239 24.52 11.14 -13.41
CA VAL A 239 23.13 10.90 -13.77
C VAL A 239 22.23 11.44 -12.67
N THR A 240 21.18 12.16 -13.05
CA THR A 240 20.15 12.60 -12.10
C THR A 240 19.22 11.43 -11.75
N TYR A 241 18.45 11.55 -10.66
CA TYR A 241 17.43 10.55 -10.28
C TYR A 241 16.47 10.24 -11.42
N VAL A 242 16.10 11.26 -12.17
CA VAL A 242 15.18 11.15 -13.32
C VAL A 242 15.67 10.12 -14.35
N GLY A 243 16.96 10.07 -14.62
CA GLY A 243 17.52 9.12 -15.58
C GLY A 243 17.34 7.66 -15.14
N LYS A 244 17.57 7.39 -13.85
CA LYS A 244 17.37 6.05 -13.28
C LYS A 244 15.89 5.65 -13.32
N ASP A 245 14.99 6.57 -12.99
CA ASP A 245 13.55 6.34 -13.00
C ASP A 245 13.01 6.05 -14.40
N ILE A 246 13.52 6.74 -15.43
CA ILE A 246 13.17 6.45 -16.84
C ILE A 246 13.64 5.04 -17.21
N ALA A 247 14.85 4.66 -16.88
CA ALA A 247 15.39 3.33 -17.18
C ALA A 247 14.55 2.22 -16.52
N TYR A 248 14.20 2.41 -15.25
CA TYR A 248 13.37 1.48 -14.52
C TYR A 248 11.94 1.41 -15.07
N GLN A 249 11.35 2.52 -15.47
CA GLN A 249 10.03 2.53 -16.09
C GLN A 249 10.02 1.82 -17.45
N LEU A 250 11.08 1.99 -18.27
CA LEU A 250 11.26 1.24 -19.51
C LEU A 250 11.33 -0.26 -19.26
N TRP A 251 12.04 -0.68 -18.20
CA TRP A 251 12.08 -2.09 -17.81
C TRP A 251 10.69 -2.61 -17.39
N LYS A 252 9.92 -1.85 -16.60
CA LYS A 252 8.56 -2.25 -16.20
C LYS A 252 7.66 -2.56 -17.39
N PHE A 253 7.79 -1.80 -18.48
CA PHE A 253 7.05 -2.04 -19.72
C PHE A 253 7.71 -3.06 -20.66
N GLY A 254 8.87 -3.60 -20.32
CA GLY A 254 9.62 -4.51 -21.19
C GLY A 254 10.26 -3.85 -22.41
N LEU A 255 10.51 -2.54 -22.35
CA LEU A 255 11.01 -1.70 -23.45
C LEU A 255 12.52 -1.48 -23.39
N LEU A 256 13.17 -1.80 -22.29
CA LEU A 256 14.61 -1.55 -22.08
C LEU A 256 15.51 -2.53 -22.87
N GLY A 257 15.05 -3.76 -23.08
CA GLY A 257 15.84 -4.83 -23.70
C GLY A 257 16.88 -5.46 -22.78
N LEU A 258 16.85 -5.14 -21.48
CA LEU A 258 17.65 -5.73 -20.41
C LEU A 258 16.73 -6.20 -19.30
N ASP A 259 17.19 -7.16 -18.49
CA ASP A 259 16.47 -7.68 -17.35
C ASP A 259 17.39 -7.87 -16.15
N PHE A 260 16.81 -7.96 -14.95
CA PHE A 260 17.50 -8.39 -13.74
C PHE A 260 17.71 -9.91 -13.75
N HIS A 261 18.60 -10.38 -12.91
CA HIS A 261 18.52 -11.71 -12.34
C HIS A 261 17.67 -11.66 -11.08
N TYR A 262 17.16 -12.80 -10.63
CA TYR A 262 16.26 -12.87 -9.48
C TYR A 262 16.63 -14.02 -8.59
N LYS A 263 16.54 -13.82 -7.27
CA LYS A 263 16.66 -14.90 -6.28
C LYS A 263 15.47 -14.86 -5.32
N PRO A 264 14.97 -16.02 -4.83
CA PRO A 264 13.94 -16.03 -3.82
C PRO A 264 14.50 -15.43 -2.52
N LEU A 265 13.75 -14.50 -1.92
CA LEU A 265 14.16 -13.86 -0.67
C LEU A 265 13.58 -14.61 0.52
N ARG A 266 12.26 -14.72 0.58
CA ARG A 266 11.56 -15.50 1.61
C ARG A 266 10.15 -15.91 1.16
N GLN A 267 9.59 -16.90 1.84
CA GLN A 267 8.22 -17.33 1.64
C GLN A 267 7.33 -16.76 2.75
N TYR A 268 6.21 -16.18 2.35
CA TYR A 268 5.16 -15.77 3.28
C TYR A 268 4.41 -16.99 3.84
N PRO A 269 3.72 -16.86 5.00
CA PRO A 269 2.97 -17.96 5.60
C PRO A 269 1.87 -18.58 4.74
N ASP A 270 1.37 -17.85 3.74
CA ASP A 270 0.39 -18.30 2.75
C ASP A 270 1.02 -19.10 1.58
N GLY A 271 2.33 -19.29 1.61
CA GLY A 271 3.08 -20.00 0.57
C GLY A 271 3.59 -19.14 -0.59
N HIS A 272 3.22 -17.87 -0.63
CA HIS A 272 3.69 -16.92 -1.65
C HIS A 272 5.16 -16.55 -1.44
N TRP A 273 5.94 -16.52 -2.52
CA TRP A 273 7.33 -16.12 -2.48
C TRP A 273 7.51 -14.66 -2.87
N VAL A 274 8.32 -13.93 -2.10
CA VAL A 274 8.88 -12.65 -2.54
C VAL A 274 10.29 -12.88 -3.09
N TRP A 275 10.54 -12.28 -4.25
CA TRP A 275 11.81 -12.34 -4.96
C TRP A 275 12.54 -11.00 -4.84
N VAL A 276 13.85 -11.04 -4.94
CA VAL A 276 14.68 -9.84 -4.99
C VAL A 276 15.50 -9.83 -6.27
N ALA A 277 15.60 -8.65 -6.89
CA ALA A 277 16.49 -8.45 -8.03
C ALA A 277 17.95 -8.58 -7.59
N THR A 278 18.79 -9.14 -8.46
CA THR A 278 20.23 -9.31 -8.27
C THR A 278 20.95 -9.15 -9.61
N ASP A 279 22.21 -8.80 -9.58
CA ASP A 279 23.10 -8.79 -10.74
C ASP A 279 23.78 -10.15 -10.99
N GLU A 280 23.68 -11.07 -10.03
CA GLU A 280 24.25 -12.42 -10.13
C GLU A 280 23.21 -13.43 -10.65
N PRO A 281 23.59 -14.32 -11.59
CA PRO A 281 22.73 -15.42 -12.02
C PRO A 281 22.32 -16.32 -10.86
N CYS A 282 21.09 -16.80 -10.87
CA CYS A 282 20.56 -17.76 -9.91
C CYS A 282 20.00 -18.97 -10.64
N ASP A 283 20.31 -20.18 -10.17
CA ASP A 283 19.86 -21.44 -10.79
C ASP A 283 18.36 -21.74 -10.51
N ILE A 284 17.73 -21.01 -9.59
CA ILE A 284 16.32 -21.18 -9.26
C ILE A 284 15.47 -20.42 -10.29
N PRO A 285 14.59 -21.10 -11.05
CA PRO A 285 13.74 -20.42 -12.03
C PRO A 285 12.81 -19.40 -11.36
N ALA A 286 12.94 -18.15 -11.75
CA ALA A 286 12.08 -17.07 -11.29
C ALA A 286 10.82 -16.95 -12.18
N PRO A 287 9.70 -16.43 -11.64
CA PRO A 287 8.61 -15.94 -12.47
C PRO A 287 9.07 -14.85 -13.44
N GLU A 288 8.32 -14.65 -14.51
CA GLU A 288 8.55 -13.53 -15.41
C GLU A 288 8.06 -12.22 -14.78
N PHE A 289 8.99 -11.35 -14.39
CA PHE A 289 8.71 -10.03 -13.85
C PHE A 289 8.80 -8.92 -14.92
N GLY A 290 8.24 -7.74 -14.60
CA GLY A 290 8.16 -6.65 -15.57
C GLY A 290 7.15 -6.92 -16.69
N ARG A 291 7.35 -6.28 -17.86
CA ARG A 291 6.50 -6.40 -19.06
C ARG A 291 5.02 -6.15 -18.80
N GLY A 292 4.73 -5.13 -17.99
CA GLY A 292 3.36 -4.70 -17.71
C GLY A 292 2.73 -4.02 -18.92
N SER A 293 1.42 -4.17 -19.07
CA SER A 293 0.60 -3.38 -20.00
C SER A 293 0.15 -2.05 -19.40
N GLU A 294 0.07 -1.99 -18.09
CA GLU A 294 -0.25 -0.81 -17.30
C GLU A 294 0.66 -0.79 -16.06
N VAL A 295 1.11 0.38 -15.66
CA VAL A 295 1.96 0.57 -14.48
C VAL A 295 1.39 1.66 -13.61
N TYR A 296 1.12 1.34 -12.36
CA TYR A 296 0.70 2.28 -11.32
C TYR A 296 1.83 2.48 -10.32
N ASN A 297 2.30 3.72 -10.18
CA ASN A 297 3.29 4.11 -9.18
C ASN A 297 2.57 4.83 -8.04
N VAL A 298 2.51 4.19 -6.86
CA VAL A 298 1.87 4.75 -5.66
C VAL A 298 2.87 5.64 -4.95
N ILE A 299 2.79 6.93 -5.20
CA ILE A 299 3.77 7.93 -4.78
C ILE A 299 3.07 9.19 -4.26
N ASP A 300 3.61 9.78 -3.20
CA ASP A 300 3.15 11.03 -2.60
C ASP A 300 3.02 12.17 -3.64
N SER A 301 1.95 12.96 -3.55
CA SER A 301 1.64 14.06 -4.49
C SER A 301 2.77 15.08 -4.62
N ARG A 302 3.60 15.26 -3.58
CA ARG A 302 4.75 16.16 -3.60
C ARG A 302 5.85 15.73 -4.57
N GLN A 303 5.81 14.49 -5.06
CA GLN A 303 6.75 13.95 -6.06
C GLN A 303 6.13 13.89 -7.48
N ALA A 304 4.98 14.51 -7.71
CA ALA A 304 4.27 14.48 -9.00
C ALA A 304 5.17 14.90 -10.17
N TYR A 305 5.97 15.94 -9.98
CA TYR A 305 6.87 16.44 -11.00
C TYR A 305 7.85 15.37 -11.54
N LEU A 306 8.40 14.53 -10.66
CA LEU A 306 9.30 13.45 -11.09
C LEU A 306 8.57 12.40 -11.95
N GLN A 307 7.31 12.12 -11.62
CA GLN A 307 6.47 11.21 -12.40
C GLN A 307 6.15 11.79 -13.79
N ASP A 308 5.86 13.09 -13.86
CA ASP A 308 5.62 13.77 -15.14
C ASP A 308 6.86 13.69 -16.05
N VAL A 309 8.06 13.80 -15.50
CA VAL A 309 9.32 13.68 -16.26
C VAL A 309 9.50 12.26 -16.81
N VAL A 310 9.19 11.23 -16.03
CA VAL A 310 9.27 9.83 -16.49
C VAL A 310 8.30 9.58 -17.65
N VAL A 311 7.06 10.08 -17.54
CA VAL A 311 6.05 9.99 -18.62
C VAL A 311 6.51 10.75 -19.86
N ALA A 312 7.10 11.94 -19.68
CA ALA A 312 7.67 12.72 -20.79
C ALA A 312 8.81 11.96 -21.49
N GLY A 313 9.64 11.24 -20.73
CA GLY A 313 10.69 10.37 -21.29
C GLY A 313 10.12 9.28 -22.20
N LEU A 314 9.05 8.61 -21.78
CA LEU A 314 8.36 7.61 -22.60
C LEU A 314 7.79 8.22 -23.89
N ARG A 315 7.16 9.39 -23.82
CA ARG A 315 6.63 10.11 -25.00
C ARG A 315 7.74 10.51 -25.95
N ALA A 316 8.83 11.05 -25.42
CA ALA A 316 9.99 11.47 -26.22
C ALA A 316 10.65 10.30 -26.96
N LEU A 317 10.58 9.09 -26.38
CA LEU A 317 11.01 7.85 -27.02
C LEU A 317 10.00 7.29 -28.04
N GLY A 318 8.82 7.90 -28.18
CA GLY A 318 7.76 7.45 -29.08
C GLY A 318 6.84 6.37 -28.50
N PHE A 319 6.95 6.06 -27.21
CA PHE A 319 6.11 5.08 -26.51
C PHE A 319 4.84 5.73 -25.93
N HIS A 320 4.00 6.27 -26.82
CA HIS A 320 2.83 7.06 -26.41
C HIS A 320 1.80 6.25 -25.63
N GLU A 321 1.53 5.01 -26.04
CA GLU A 321 0.59 4.13 -25.35
C GLU A 321 1.07 3.82 -23.91
N GLN A 322 2.34 3.49 -23.75
CA GLN A 322 2.92 3.21 -22.43
C GLN A 322 2.99 4.48 -21.55
N ALA A 323 3.20 5.64 -22.17
CA ALA A 323 3.15 6.91 -21.45
C ALA A 323 1.75 7.19 -20.86
N GLU A 324 0.67 6.88 -21.60
CA GLU A 324 -0.71 6.97 -21.10
C GLU A 324 -1.04 5.91 -20.03
N LYS A 325 -0.37 4.76 -20.10
CA LYS A 325 -0.50 3.65 -19.15
C LYS A 325 0.49 3.69 -17.97
N SER A 326 1.32 4.71 -17.90
CA SER A 326 2.21 5.03 -16.79
C SER A 326 1.50 6.00 -15.85
N ILE A 327 0.90 5.47 -14.77
CA ILE A 327 -0.05 6.21 -13.94
C ILE A 327 0.58 6.53 -12.60
N HIS A 328 0.65 7.83 -12.28
CA HIS A 328 0.95 8.29 -10.94
C HIS A 328 -0.29 8.13 -10.06
N PHE A 329 -0.31 7.08 -9.24
CA PHE A 329 -1.35 6.90 -8.23
C PHE A 329 -0.99 7.74 -7.00
N SER A 330 -1.28 9.04 -7.12
CA SER A 330 -0.91 10.05 -6.13
C SER A 330 -1.80 10.00 -4.90
N TYR A 331 -1.25 10.39 -3.76
CA TYR A 331 -1.98 10.51 -2.50
C TYR A 331 -1.40 11.64 -1.65
N GLU A 332 -2.24 12.21 -0.76
CA GLU A 332 -1.81 13.18 0.22
C GLU A 332 -1.34 12.51 1.50
N MET A 333 -0.50 13.22 2.25
CA MET A 333 0.13 12.73 3.46
C MET A 333 -0.86 12.37 4.56
N VAL A 334 -0.40 11.55 5.50
CA VAL A 334 -1.05 11.32 6.79
C VAL A 334 -0.23 11.96 7.90
N ALA A 335 -0.93 12.67 8.78
CA ALA A 335 -0.41 13.25 10.01
C ALA A 335 -1.12 12.61 11.21
N LEU A 336 -0.79 13.00 12.43
CA LEU A 336 -1.46 12.52 13.65
C LEU A 336 -2.34 13.62 14.23
N SER A 337 -3.45 13.23 14.85
CA SER A 337 -4.20 14.14 15.72
C SER A 337 -3.38 14.47 16.98
N PRO A 338 -3.52 15.65 17.57
CA PRO A 338 -2.88 15.98 18.84
C PRO A 338 -3.21 14.98 19.96
N ARG A 339 -4.41 14.45 19.97
CA ARG A 339 -4.85 13.41 20.91
C ARG A 339 -4.08 12.11 20.75
N THR A 340 -3.87 11.68 19.51
CA THR A 340 -3.04 10.49 19.22
C THR A 340 -1.59 10.70 19.64
N CYS A 341 -1.02 11.88 19.40
CA CYS A 341 0.31 12.23 19.87
C CYS A 341 0.42 12.08 21.41
N ALA A 342 -0.59 12.57 22.15
CA ALA A 342 -0.62 12.43 23.60
C ALA A 342 -0.67 10.96 24.05
N ILE A 343 -1.49 10.12 23.40
CA ILE A 343 -1.59 8.67 23.68
C ILE A 343 -0.24 7.96 23.42
N LEU A 344 0.48 8.38 22.41
CA LEU A 344 1.79 7.83 22.04
C LEU A 344 2.94 8.42 22.86
N GLY A 345 2.66 9.35 23.79
CA GLY A 345 3.68 9.99 24.61
C GLY A 345 4.58 10.99 23.85
N ILE A 346 4.12 11.52 22.73
CA ILE A 346 4.85 12.51 21.94
C ILE A 346 4.67 13.89 22.56
N PRO A 347 5.74 14.59 22.98
CA PRO A 347 5.64 15.91 23.55
C PRO A 347 5.19 16.92 22.48
N LEU A 348 4.16 17.70 22.78
CA LEU A 348 3.64 18.75 21.90
C LEU A 348 3.76 20.12 22.56
N SER A 349 4.11 21.14 21.74
CA SER A 349 3.98 22.53 22.13
C SER A 349 2.52 22.91 22.37
N GLU A 350 2.27 24.03 23.07
CA GLU A 350 0.90 24.53 23.22
C GLU A 350 0.26 24.92 21.88
N GLU A 351 1.07 25.36 20.93
CA GLU A 351 0.63 25.70 19.59
C GLU A 351 0.21 24.44 18.82
N ASP A 352 1.02 23.36 18.85
CA ASP A 352 0.75 22.11 18.14
C ASP A 352 -0.52 21.41 18.70
N ARG A 353 -0.78 21.55 20.00
CA ARG A 353 -2.02 21.02 20.63
C ARG A 353 -3.31 21.66 20.09
N LYS A 354 -3.23 22.86 19.54
CA LYS A 354 -4.37 23.61 18.99
C LYS A 354 -4.56 23.38 17.50
N ARG A 355 -3.60 22.75 16.83
CA ARG A 355 -3.68 22.45 15.39
C ARG A 355 -4.64 21.30 15.11
N PRO A 356 -5.27 21.25 13.93
CA PRO A 356 -6.09 20.11 13.53
C PRO A 356 -5.30 18.83 13.40
N TYR A 357 -4.01 18.91 13.08
CA TYR A 357 -3.08 17.79 12.99
C TYR A 357 -1.65 18.23 13.23
N VAL A 358 -0.80 17.25 13.54
CA VAL A 358 0.65 17.42 13.73
C VAL A 358 1.40 16.56 12.71
N GLU A 359 2.24 17.20 11.91
CA GLU A 359 3.14 16.48 11.01
C GLU A 359 4.25 15.80 11.81
N VAL A 360 4.27 14.49 11.76
CA VAL A 360 5.32 13.68 12.40
C VAL A 360 6.38 13.34 11.38
N SER A 361 7.50 14.05 11.43
CA SER A 361 8.65 13.78 10.57
C SER A 361 9.83 13.27 11.37
N GLY A 362 10.50 12.23 10.86
CA GLY A 362 11.70 11.68 11.48
C GLY A 362 12.88 12.69 11.56
N ARG A 363 12.84 13.78 10.75
CA ARG A 363 13.84 14.84 10.76
C ARG A 363 13.79 15.73 12.01
N ARG A 364 12.61 15.85 12.63
CA ARG A 364 12.40 16.67 13.84
C ARG A 364 12.42 15.84 15.14
N GLY A 365 12.75 14.54 15.07
CA GLY A 365 12.71 13.65 16.23
C GLY A 365 11.29 13.31 16.71
N LEU A 366 10.25 13.75 16.01
CA LEU A 366 8.83 13.51 16.32
C LEU A 366 8.25 12.33 15.53
N GLY A 367 9.10 11.53 14.88
CA GLY A 367 8.65 10.41 14.07
C GLY A 367 8.02 9.31 14.91
N VAL A 368 6.87 8.80 14.46
CA VAL A 368 6.23 7.62 15.05
C VAL A 368 6.53 6.40 14.21
N LYS A 369 7.17 5.43 14.82
CA LYS A 369 7.43 4.14 14.16
C LYS A 369 6.13 3.40 13.93
N ALA A 370 6.00 2.79 12.75
CA ALA A 370 4.78 2.09 12.35
C ALA A 370 4.40 0.98 13.33
N ASP A 371 5.39 0.19 13.78
CA ASP A 371 5.15 -0.90 14.71
C ASP A 371 4.67 -0.41 16.10
N ASP A 372 5.17 0.71 16.59
CA ASP A 372 4.69 1.30 17.86
C ASP A 372 3.22 1.71 17.76
N LEU A 373 2.80 2.27 16.61
CA LEU A 373 1.41 2.62 16.35
C LEU A 373 0.52 1.37 16.28
N ILE A 374 0.97 0.34 15.57
CA ILE A 374 0.24 -0.93 15.43
C ILE A 374 0.13 -1.61 16.79
N ASP A 375 1.21 -1.66 17.57
CA ASP A 375 1.23 -2.24 18.92
C ASP A 375 0.25 -1.51 19.85
N LYS A 376 0.20 -0.17 19.77
CA LYS A 376 -0.72 0.62 20.57
C LYS A 376 -2.19 0.40 20.19
N LEU A 377 -2.46 0.25 18.90
CA LEU A 377 -3.80 -0.12 18.43
C LEU A 377 -4.22 -1.50 18.93
N ILE A 378 -3.31 -2.48 18.89
CA ILE A 378 -3.57 -3.84 19.40
C ILE A 378 -3.80 -3.82 20.92
N GLU A 379 -2.98 -3.09 21.67
CA GLU A 379 -3.12 -2.92 23.12
C GLU A 379 -4.53 -2.38 23.46
N LYS A 380 -4.95 -1.32 22.80
CA LYS A 380 -6.27 -0.70 23.05
C LYS A 380 -7.43 -1.60 22.59
N ALA A 381 -7.31 -2.26 21.47
CA ALA A 381 -8.32 -3.23 21.02
C ALA A 381 -8.41 -4.43 22.01
N LYS A 382 -7.26 -4.87 22.55
CA LYS A 382 -7.22 -5.96 23.53
C LYS A 382 -7.91 -5.61 24.84
N GLU A 383 -7.79 -4.38 25.34
CA GLU A 383 -8.52 -3.91 26.52
C GLU A 383 -10.04 -4.12 26.36
N GLU A 384 -10.60 -3.80 25.19
CA GLU A 384 -12.03 -4.01 24.88
C GLU A 384 -12.38 -5.50 24.77
N VAL A 385 -11.58 -6.28 24.07
CA VAL A 385 -11.81 -7.73 23.90
C VAL A 385 -11.73 -8.44 25.24
N ASP A 386 -10.76 -8.12 26.09
CA ASP A 386 -10.61 -8.70 27.43
C ASP A 386 -11.80 -8.38 28.34
N SER A 387 -12.34 -7.16 28.23
CA SER A 387 -13.51 -6.74 29.00
C SER A 387 -14.79 -7.48 28.59
N ARG A 388 -14.98 -7.71 27.30
CA ARG A 388 -16.21 -8.33 26.75
C ARG A 388 -16.19 -9.85 26.77
N HIS A 389 -15.00 -10.45 26.65
CA HIS A 389 -14.80 -11.89 26.50
C HIS A 389 -13.72 -12.44 27.45
N PRO A 390 -13.85 -12.20 28.78
CA PRO A 390 -12.84 -12.62 29.76
C PRO A 390 -12.64 -14.14 29.81
N ASP A 391 -13.67 -14.92 29.44
CA ASP A 391 -13.66 -16.39 29.49
C ASP A 391 -12.94 -17.05 28.30
N ARG A 392 -12.59 -16.28 27.28
CA ARG A 392 -11.86 -16.81 26.11
C ARG A 392 -10.36 -16.92 26.39
N PRO A 393 -9.67 -17.92 25.82
CA PRO A 393 -8.21 -18.04 25.94
C PRO A 393 -7.47 -16.78 25.49
N GLU A 394 -6.41 -16.40 26.20
CA GLU A 394 -5.66 -15.19 25.88
C GLU A 394 -5.11 -15.15 24.44
N PRO A 395 -4.57 -16.24 23.86
CA PRO A 395 -4.10 -16.23 22.47
C PRO A 395 -5.22 -15.91 21.45
N GLU A 396 -6.45 -16.38 21.71
CA GLU A 396 -7.62 -16.05 20.89
C GLU A 396 -7.99 -14.58 21.01
N ARG A 397 -8.02 -14.05 22.23
CA ARG A 397 -8.32 -12.64 22.49
C ARG A 397 -7.29 -11.72 21.84
N LEU A 398 -6.00 -12.08 21.90
CA LEU A 398 -4.94 -11.34 21.21
C LEU A 398 -5.11 -11.38 19.69
N ARG A 399 -5.45 -12.54 19.11
CA ARG A 399 -5.72 -12.68 17.69
C ARG A 399 -6.89 -11.78 17.24
N VAL A 400 -7.99 -11.82 17.97
CA VAL A 400 -9.16 -10.97 17.69
C VAL A 400 -8.81 -9.48 17.81
N ALA A 401 -8.10 -9.09 18.88
CA ALA A 401 -7.65 -7.72 19.06
C ALA A 401 -6.74 -7.24 17.91
N THR A 402 -5.84 -8.11 17.44
CA THR A 402 -4.99 -7.83 16.28
C THR A 402 -5.83 -7.62 15.02
N GLN A 403 -6.82 -8.46 14.77
CA GLN A 403 -7.73 -8.32 13.62
C GLN A 403 -8.54 -7.01 13.69
N ILE A 404 -9.01 -6.63 14.88
CA ILE A 404 -9.71 -5.35 15.10
C ILE A 404 -8.78 -4.18 14.84
N ALA A 405 -7.55 -4.21 15.37
CA ALA A 405 -6.57 -3.15 15.18
C ALA A 405 -6.18 -2.96 13.71
N VAL A 406 -5.94 -4.05 12.98
CA VAL A 406 -5.65 -4.02 11.55
C VAL A 406 -6.84 -3.45 10.77
N GLY A 407 -8.06 -3.90 11.08
CA GLY A 407 -9.28 -3.37 10.47
C GLY A 407 -9.47 -1.89 10.74
N ALA A 408 -9.25 -1.45 11.98
CA ALA A 408 -9.34 -0.03 12.37
C ALA A 408 -8.35 0.85 11.61
N LEU A 409 -7.08 0.42 11.54
CA LEU A 409 -6.02 1.16 10.84
C LEU A 409 -6.27 1.23 9.33
N ARG A 410 -6.52 0.08 8.70
CA ARG A 410 -6.77 0.02 7.26
C ARG A 410 -7.99 0.82 6.86
N TYR A 411 -9.11 0.66 7.56
CA TYR A 411 -10.34 1.38 7.27
C TYR A 411 -10.15 2.90 7.41
N PHE A 412 -9.52 3.35 8.49
CA PHE A 412 -9.27 4.77 8.73
C PHE A 412 -8.45 5.39 7.59
N LEU A 413 -7.41 4.71 7.12
CA LEU A 413 -6.58 5.17 6.02
C LEU A 413 -7.27 5.11 4.65
N LEU A 414 -8.33 4.28 4.49
CA LEU A 414 -9.04 4.08 3.24
C LEU A 414 -10.32 4.90 3.10
N LYS A 415 -10.95 5.32 4.20
CA LYS A 415 -12.24 6.04 4.15
C LYS A 415 -12.15 7.44 3.52
N PHE A 416 -10.97 8.04 3.50
CA PHE A 416 -10.72 9.34 2.88
C PHE A 416 -10.25 9.17 1.44
N THR A 417 -10.62 10.13 0.59
CA THR A 417 -10.10 10.18 -0.78
C THR A 417 -8.58 10.33 -0.78
N ARG A 418 -7.93 9.88 -1.85
CA ARG A 418 -6.47 9.94 -1.97
C ARG A 418 -5.92 11.37 -1.82
N ASN A 419 -6.66 12.36 -2.29
CA ASN A 419 -6.26 13.77 -2.28
C ASN A 419 -6.54 14.49 -0.94
N THR A 420 -6.90 13.75 0.11
CA THR A 420 -7.18 14.31 1.44
C THR A 420 -5.99 14.10 2.37
N VAL A 421 -5.52 15.17 3.01
CA VAL A 421 -4.59 15.08 4.14
C VAL A 421 -5.34 14.46 5.32
N ILE A 422 -4.80 13.38 5.86
CA ILE A 422 -5.42 12.61 6.95
C ILE A 422 -4.80 13.03 8.28
N ALA A 423 -5.65 13.36 9.26
CA ALA A 423 -5.26 13.43 10.67
C ALA A 423 -5.65 12.11 11.35
N PHE A 424 -4.71 11.17 11.46
CA PHE A 424 -4.99 9.88 12.07
C PHE A 424 -5.30 10.04 13.57
N ASP A 425 -6.45 9.56 13.97
CA ASP A 425 -6.91 9.55 15.35
C ASP A 425 -7.16 8.13 15.83
N LEU A 426 -6.37 7.69 16.81
CA LEU A 426 -6.38 6.33 17.33
C LEU A 426 -7.72 5.97 18.00
N GLN A 427 -8.30 6.89 18.77
CA GLN A 427 -9.59 6.65 19.42
C GLN A 427 -10.73 6.57 18.41
N GLU A 428 -10.74 7.48 17.43
CA GLU A 428 -11.74 7.45 16.36
C GLU A 428 -11.62 6.16 15.55
N ALA A 429 -10.40 5.74 15.18
CA ALA A 429 -10.16 4.53 14.40
C ALA A 429 -10.70 3.27 15.09
N LEU A 430 -10.61 3.18 16.42
CA LEU A 430 -11.05 2.04 17.23
C LEU A 430 -12.51 2.15 17.70
N SER A 431 -13.22 3.24 17.37
CA SER A 431 -14.63 3.40 17.75
C SER A 431 -15.52 2.33 17.11
N PHE A 432 -16.48 1.82 17.88
CA PHE A 432 -17.55 0.94 17.38
C PHE A 432 -18.75 1.72 16.81
N GLU A 433 -18.67 3.02 16.80
CA GLU A 433 -19.72 3.92 16.28
C GLU A 433 -19.14 4.78 15.14
N GLY A 434 -19.99 5.09 14.17
CA GLY A 434 -19.64 5.91 13.02
C GLY A 434 -18.90 5.14 11.91
N GLU A 435 -18.26 5.86 11.03
CA GLU A 435 -17.57 5.31 9.85
C GLU A 435 -16.17 4.79 10.23
N THR A 436 -16.11 3.57 10.77
CA THR A 436 -14.91 2.93 11.34
C THR A 436 -14.75 1.48 10.93
N GLY A 437 -13.52 0.97 11.02
CA GLY A 437 -13.21 -0.44 10.80
C GLY A 437 -13.97 -1.37 11.75
N PRO A 438 -13.90 -1.16 13.08
CA PRO A 438 -14.66 -1.98 14.03
C PRO A 438 -16.17 -2.00 13.79
N TYR A 439 -16.76 -0.89 13.35
CA TYR A 439 -18.18 -0.84 13.01
C TYR A 439 -18.55 -1.81 11.87
N VAL A 440 -17.78 -1.79 10.77
CA VAL A 440 -18.06 -2.67 9.62
C VAL A 440 -17.72 -4.13 9.92
N GLN A 441 -16.65 -4.39 10.68
CA GLN A 441 -16.30 -5.73 11.17
C GLN A 441 -17.42 -6.29 12.05
N TYR A 442 -17.95 -5.48 12.98
CA TYR A 442 -19.01 -5.90 13.88
C TYR A 442 -20.30 -6.27 13.16
N ALA A 443 -20.66 -5.58 12.07
CA ALA A 443 -21.82 -5.94 11.26
C ALA A 443 -21.67 -7.34 10.65
N ALA A 444 -20.49 -7.68 10.13
CA ALA A 444 -20.20 -9.02 9.62
C ALA A 444 -20.22 -10.09 10.73
N VAL A 445 -19.61 -9.79 11.88
CA VAL A 445 -19.63 -10.69 13.06
C VAL A 445 -21.06 -10.92 13.55
N ARG A 446 -21.90 -9.89 13.56
CA ARG A 446 -23.32 -9.98 13.93
C ARG A 446 -24.08 -10.94 13.01
N ALA A 447 -23.86 -10.86 11.70
CA ALA A 447 -24.47 -11.78 10.74
C ALA A 447 -24.01 -13.23 10.97
N ARG A 448 -22.71 -13.46 11.15
CA ARG A 448 -22.17 -14.78 11.51
C ARG A 448 -22.75 -15.33 12.83
N ASN A 449 -22.98 -14.47 13.82
CA ASN A 449 -23.57 -14.88 15.09
C ASN A 449 -25.01 -15.40 14.95
N ILE A 450 -25.79 -14.96 13.96
CA ILE A 450 -27.10 -15.51 13.66
C ILE A 450 -26.95 -16.99 13.31
N LEU A 451 -26.02 -17.32 12.43
CA LEU A 451 -25.77 -18.70 11.98
C LEU A 451 -25.25 -19.58 13.11
N ARG A 452 -24.34 -19.03 13.94
CA ARG A 452 -23.82 -19.74 15.11
C ARG A 452 -24.95 -20.07 16.11
N LYS A 453 -25.80 -19.10 16.43
CA LYS A 453 -26.95 -19.30 17.33
C LYS A 453 -27.96 -20.29 16.78
N LEU A 454 -28.14 -20.34 15.46
CA LEU A 454 -28.97 -21.34 14.80
C LEU A 454 -28.42 -22.75 15.06
N ALA A 455 -27.11 -22.94 14.83
CA ALA A 455 -26.42 -24.21 15.08
C ALA A 455 -26.43 -24.61 16.59
N GLU A 456 -26.28 -23.66 17.51
CA GLU A 456 -26.39 -23.88 18.96
C GLU A 456 -27.77 -24.39 19.39
N ARG A 457 -28.83 -24.07 18.63
CA ARG A 457 -30.19 -24.60 18.82
C ARG A 457 -30.39 -25.98 18.21
N GLY A 458 -29.35 -26.58 17.60
CA GLY A 458 -29.44 -27.84 16.88
C GLY A 458 -30.18 -27.75 15.54
N GLU A 459 -30.36 -26.52 15.05
CA GLU A 459 -30.99 -26.26 13.76
C GLU A 459 -29.93 -26.14 12.65
N THR A 460 -30.30 -26.59 11.44
CA THR A 460 -29.47 -26.43 10.23
C THR A 460 -30.07 -25.39 9.30
N LEU A 461 -29.24 -24.80 8.44
CA LEU A 461 -29.74 -23.93 7.39
C LEU A 461 -30.67 -24.72 6.45
N PRO A 462 -31.82 -24.15 6.10
CA PRO A 462 -32.71 -24.76 5.13
C PRO A 462 -32.09 -24.80 3.74
N ASP A 463 -32.55 -25.70 2.89
CA ASP A 463 -32.27 -25.64 1.46
C ASP A 463 -33.04 -24.45 0.86
N PHE A 464 -32.34 -23.32 0.76
CA PHE A 464 -32.92 -22.07 0.23
C PHE A 464 -33.40 -22.24 -1.20
N THR A 465 -32.69 -23.02 -2.02
CA THR A 465 -33.01 -23.22 -3.43
C THR A 465 -34.30 -23.98 -3.60
N ALA A 466 -34.54 -24.96 -2.74
CA ALA A 466 -35.79 -25.74 -2.75
C ALA A 466 -37.01 -24.98 -2.19
N ARG A 467 -36.76 -24.03 -1.24
CA ARG A 467 -37.84 -23.37 -0.48
C ARG A 467 -38.19 -21.95 -0.97
N LEU A 468 -37.29 -21.29 -1.68
CA LEU A 468 -37.47 -19.90 -2.13
C LEU A 468 -37.48 -19.82 -3.66
N ASP A 469 -38.60 -20.14 -4.28
CA ASP A 469 -38.79 -19.90 -5.71
C ASP A 469 -39.02 -18.41 -6.01
N ALA A 470 -39.16 -18.02 -7.27
CA ALA A 470 -39.35 -16.63 -7.68
C ALA A 470 -40.61 -16.00 -7.12
N GLU A 471 -41.65 -16.79 -6.85
CA GLU A 471 -42.92 -16.31 -6.30
C GLU A 471 -42.81 -16.06 -4.80
N ALA A 472 -42.19 -16.97 -4.04
CA ALA A 472 -41.89 -16.80 -2.62
C ALA A 472 -40.96 -15.59 -2.40
N MET A 473 -39.89 -15.50 -3.19
CA MET A 473 -39.03 -14.32 -3.21
C MET A 473 -39.80 -13.02 -3.50
N GLY A 474 -40.73 -13.07 -4.46
CA GLY A 474 -41.55 -11.92 -4.82
C GLY A 474 -42.50 -11.49 -3.70
N ARG A 475 -43.04 -12.44 -2.92
CA ARG A 475 -43.87 -12.12 -1.75
C ARG A 475 -43.05 -11.38 -0.67
N GLN A 476 -41.90 -11.91 -0.32
CA GLN A 476 -41.05 -11.31 0.73
C GLN A 476 -40.46 -9.95 0.30
N LEU A 477 -40.03 -9.84 -0.95
CA LEU A 477 -39.44 -8.59 -1.49
C LEU A 477 -40.48 -7.50 -1.82
N LYS A 478 -41.74 -7.67 -1.46
CA LYS A 478 -42.72 -6.58 -1.42
C LYS A 478 -42.38 -5.59 -0.29
N ALA A 479 -41.84 -6.09 0.82
CA ALA A 479 -41.32 -5.25 1.89
C ALA A 479 -40.13 -4.44 1.37
N GLU A 480 -40.23 -3.11 1.49
CA GLU A 480 -39.21 -2.21 0.94
C GLU A 480 -37.87 -2.37 1.64
N ASP A 481 -37.86 -2.59 2.94
CA ASP A 481 -36.64 -2.78 3.73
C ASP A 481 -35.85 -4.01 3.28
N PHE A 482 -36.53 -5.12 2.99
CA PHE A 482 -35.89 -6.34 2.47
C PHE A 482 -35.33 -6.10 1.06
N TRP A 483 -36.09 -5.38 0.24
CA TRP A 483 -35.64 -5.04 -1.11
C TRP A 483 -34.42 -4.14 -1.09
N GLN A 484 -34.42 -3.11 -0.24
CA GLN A 484 -33.30 -2.15 -0.15
C GLN A 484 -32.03 -2.83 0.37
N LEU A 485 -32.13 -3.70 1.38
CA LEU A 485 -30.97 -4.45 1.88
C LEU A 485 -30.42 -5.40 0.82
N LEU A 486 -31.29 -6.16 0.13
CA LEU A 486 -30.88 -7.05 -0.94
C LEU A 486 -30.20 -6.30 -2.08
N LEU A 487 -30.79 -5.17 -2.49
CA LEU A 487 -30.25 -4.34 -3.55
C LEU A 487 -28.89 -3.73 -3.17
N ALA A 488 -28.76 -3.26 -1.91
CA ALA A 488 -27.49 -2.76 -1.40
C ALA A 488 -26.41 -3.85 -1.41
N ALA A 489 -26.73 -5.04 -0.89
CA ALA A 489 -25.80 -6.15 -0.84
C ALA A 489 -25.37 -6.65 -2.24
N SER A 490 -26.28 -6.64 -3.22
CA SER A 490 -25.99 -7.10 -4.59
C SER A 490 -25.11 -6.15 -5.43
N ARG A 491 -24.74 -4.97 -4.88
CA ARG A 491 -23.96 -3.95 -5.59
C ARG A 491 -22.45 -4.00 -5.32
N SER A 492 -21.95 -5.00 -4.63
CA SER A 492 -20.53 -5.11 -4.30
C SER A 492 -19.61 -5.06 -5.54
N GLY A 493 -19.98 -5.80 -6.60
CA GLY A 493 -19.26 -5.76 -7.88
C GLY A 493 -19.28 -4.39 -8.55
N ALA A 494 -20.46 -3.75 -8.61
CA ALA A 494 -20.60 -2.40 -9.19
C ALA A 494 -19.82 -1.33 -8.38
N ALA A 495 -19.78 -1.46 -7.06
CA ALA A 495 -18.99 -0.57 -6.20
C ALA A 495 -17.48 -0.74 -6.47
N LEU A 496 -17.03 -1.97 -6.69
CA LEU A 496 -15.65 -2.27 -7.08
C LEU A 496 -15.31 -1.65 -8.45
N GLU A 497 -16.16 -1.85 -9.46
CA GLU A 497 -15.96 -1.30 -10.81
C GLU A 497 -15.86 0.24 -10.78
N ALA A 498 -16.80 0.91 -10.10
CA ALA A 498 -16.79 2.36 -9.95
C ALA A 498 -15.53 2.87 -9.21
N ALA A 499 -15.07 2.14 -8.20
CA ALA A 499 -13.86 2.48 -7.47
C ALA A 499 -12.59 2.30 -8.33
N LEU A 500 -12.53 1.26 -9.16
CA LEU A 500 -11.42 1.05 -10.11
C LEU A 500 -11.40 2.12 -11.20
N GLU A 501 -12.54 2.46 -11.76
CA GLU A 501 -12.66 3.51 -12.78
C GLU A 501 -12.20 4.88 -12.24
N ALA A 502 -12.58 5.20 -11.00
CA ALA A 502 -12.15 6.42 -10.32
C ALA A 502 -10.71 6.35 -9.78
N GLY A 503 -10.11 5.16 -9.69
CA GLY A 503 -8.85 4.95 -8.99
C GLY A 503 -8.94 5.29 -7.50
N GLU A 504 -10.10 5.04 -6.87
CA GLU A 504 -10.41 5.60 -5.53
C GLU A 504 -10.92 4.52 -4.56
N PRO A 505 -10.02 3.92 -3.76
CA PRO A 505 -10.39 2.88 -2.78
C PRO A 505 -11.44 3.31 -1.76
N SER A 506 -11.53 4.61 -1.46
CA SER A 506 -12.52 5.15 -0.51
C SER A 506 -13.97 4.88 -0.92
N HIS A 507 -14.24 4.68 -2.21
CA HIS A 507 -15.58 4.31 -2.69
C HIS A 507 -16.01 2.94 -2.18
N VAL A 508 -15.09 1.96 -2.14
CA VAL A 508 -15.37 0.63 -1.58
C VAL A 508 -15.54 0.70 -0.06
N ALA A 509 -14.69 1.46 0.63
CA ALA A 509 -14.80 1.64 2.08
C ALA A 509 -16.16 2.26 2.46
N ARG A 510 -16.61 3.27 1.73
CA ARG A 510 -17.93 3.89 1.93
C ARG A 510 -19.07 2.90 1.64
N TYR A 511 -18.95 2.12 0.57
CA TYR A 511 -19.92 1.07 0.28
C TYR A 511 -20.04 0.07 1.42
N ALA A 512 -18.91 -0.44 1.95
CA ALA A 512 -18.91 -1.35 3.08
C ALA A 512 -19.61 -0.77 4.32
N PHE A 513 -19.39 0.51 4.62
CA PHE A 513 -20.04 1.20 5.72
C PHE A 513 -21.56 1.34 5.51
N GLN A 514 -21.98 1.76 4.32
CA GLN A 514 -23.41 1.89 3.99
C GLN A 514 -24.14 0.54 4.05
N LEU A 515 -23.50 -0.53 3.56
CA LEU A 515 -24.02 -1.87 3.65
C LEU A 515 -24.15 -2.35 5.10
N ALA A 516 -23.12 -2.08 5.93
CA ALA A 516 -23.16 -2.38 7.36
C ALA A 516 -24.27 -1.62 8.10
N GLN A 517 -24.47 -0.34 7.78
CA GLN A 517 -25.57 0.46 8.35
C GLN A 517 -26.94 -0.13 7.99
N ALA A 518 -27.16 -0.45 6.71
CA ALA A 518 -28.42 -1.04 6.25
C ALA A 518 -28.74 -2.35 6.97
N PHE A 519 -27.72 -3.21 7.16
CA PHE A 519 -27.91 -4.45 7.90
C PHE A 519 -28.17 -4.23 9.40
N ASN A 520 -27.47 -3.30 10.03
CA ASN A 520 -27.67 -3.04 11.45
C ASN A 520 -29.09 -2.53 11.74
N SER A 521 -29.65 -1.68 10.89
CA SER A 521 -31.05 -1.24 10.98
C SER A 521 -32.02 -2.42 10.78
N PHE A 522 -31.81 -3.21 9.73
CA PHE A 522 -32.60 -4.41 9.46
C PHE A 522 -32.56 -5.42 10.62
N TYR A 523 -31.38 -5.70 11.17
CA TYR A 523 -31.20 -6.63 12.29
C TYR A 523 -31.93 -6.17 13.57
N HIS A 524 -31.99 -4.85 13.80
CA HIS A 524 -32.71 -4.30 14.93
C HIS A 524 -34.23 -4.50 14.80
N ASP A 525 -34.75 -4.34 13.60
CA ASP A 525 -36.20 -4.36 13.35
C ASP A 525 -36.76 -5.77 13.16
N TYR A 526 -35.94 -6.72 12.74
CA TYR A 526 -36.37 -8.08 12.39
C TYR A 526 -35.64 -9.16 13.21
N PRO A 527 -36.28 -9.75 14.25
CA PRO A 527 -35.68 -10.82 15.05
C PRO A 527 -35.69 -12.17 14.30
N ILE A 528 -34.75 -12.40 13.40
CA ILE A 528 -34.69 -13.50 12.45
C ILE A 528 -34.94 -14.89 13.07
N LEU A 529 -34.27 -15.20 14.20
CA LEU A 529 -34.37 -16.50 14.86
C LEU A 529 -35.66 -16.71 15.63
N ALA A 530 -36.44 -15.65 15.88
CA ALA A 530 -37.73 -15.69 16.56
C ALA A 530 -38.93 -15.59 15.59
N GLU A 531 -38.68 -15.39 14.29
CA GLU A 531 -39.74 -15.36 13.28
C GLU A 531 -40.49 -16.71 13.21
N GLN A 532 -41.82 -16.62 13.26
CA GLN A 532 -42.71 -17.82 13.29
C GLN A 532 -43.18 -18.23 11.92
N ASP A 533 -43.27 -17.31 10.96
CA ASP A 533 -43.59 -17.63 9.57
C ASP A 533 -42.40 -18.32 8.91
N GLU A 534 -42.58 -19.59 8.54
CA GLU A 534 -41.52 -20.45 8.03
C GLU A 534 -40.92 -19.92 6.71
N GLU A 535 -41.76 -19.43 5.79
CA GLU A 535 -41.30 -18.88 4.52
C GLU A 535 -40.49 -17.60 4.77
N LYS A 536 -41.03 -16.69 5.58
CA LYS A 536 -40.36 -15.44 5.93
C LYS A 536 -39.07 -15.69 6.70
N ARG A 537 -39.07 -16.61 7.68
CA ARG A 537 -37.85 -16.99 8.42
C ARG A 537 -36.80 -17.56 7.49
N THR A 538 -37.17 -18.43 6.54
CA THR A 538 -36.25 -18.97 5.53
C THR A 538 -35.64 -17.86 4.68
N PHE A 539 -36.46 -16.90 4.24
CA PHE A 539 -36.02 -15.73 3.47
C PHE A 539 -35.07 -14.86 4.26
N LEU A 540 -35.39 -14.55 5.52
CA LEU A 540 -34.55 -13.69 6.39
C LEU A 540 -33.19 -14.35 6.67
N LEU A 541 -33.13 -15.67 6.88
CA LEU A 541 -31.89 -16.43 7.01
C LEU A 541 -31.05 -16.35 5.73
N TRP A 542 -31.67 -16.55 4.57
CA TRP A 542 -30.98 -16.42 3.30
C TRP A 542 -30.42 -15.00 3.09
N LEU A 543 -31.23 -13.98 3.38
CA LEU A 543 -30.83 -12.58 3.24
C LEU A 543 -29.63 -12.25 4.15
N ALA A 544 -29.62 -12.78 5.37
CA ALA A 544 -28.50 -12.61 6.30
C ALA A 544 -27.21 -13.30 5.81
N VAL A 545 -27.33 -14.53 5.27
CA VAL A 545 -26.20 -15.25 4.66
C VAL A 545 -25.68 -14.54 3.42
N TYR A 546 -26.58 -14.04 2.59
CA TYR A 546 -26.22 -13.28 1.38
C TYR A 546 -25.47 -11.98 1.75
N PHE A 547 -26.02 -11.22 2.69
CA PHE A 547 -25.38 -10.02 3.20
C PHE A 547 -23.98 -10.30 3.78
N GLU A 548 -23.88 -11.30 4.65
CA GLU A 548 -22.62 -11.68 5.29
C GLU A 548 -21.53 -11.98 4.26
N ARG A 549 -21.87 -12.79 3.25
CA ARG A 549 -20.95 -13.13 2.15
C ARG A 549 -20.48 -11.90 1.37
N GLN A 550 -21.39 -10.97 1.06
CA GLN A 550 -21.06 -9.77 0.30
C GLN A 550 -20.18 -8.80 1.12
N LEU A 551 -20.49 -8.62 2.41
CA LEU A 551 -19.71 -7.77 3.28
C LEU A 551 -18.33 -8.39 3.58
N GLU A 552 -18.25 -9.68 3.87
CA GLU A 552 -16.99 -10.38 4.09
C GLU A 552 -16.07 -10.31 2.86
N TRP A 553 -16.62 -10.58 1.68
CA TRP A 553 -15.87 -10.45 0.43
C TRP A 553 -15.33 -9.03 0.26
N THR A 554 -16.15 -8.00 0.52
CA THR A 554 -15.75 -6.59 0.43
C THR A 554 -14.64 -6.27 1.43
N LEU A 555 -14.76 -6.73 2.67
CA LEU A 555 -13.78 -6.45 3.72
C LEU A 555 -12.48 -7.21 3.50
N GLU A 556 -12.53 -8.53 3.35
CA GLU A 556 -11.32 -9.37 3.34
C GLU A 556 -10.63 -9.39 1.98
N ARG A 557 -11.41 -9.60 0.89
CA ARG A 557 -10.83 -9.73 -0.45
C ARG A 557 -10.47 -8.40 -1.09
N VAL A 558 -11.28 -7.35 -0.88
CA VAL A 558 -11.10 -6.06 -1.54
C VAL A 558 -10.36 -5.06 -0.65
N LEU A 559 -10.78 -4.88 0.60
CA LEU A 559 -10.18 -3.89 1.50
C LEU A 559 -9.02 -4.45 2.34
N GLY A 560 -8.84 -5.78 2.39
CA GLY A 560 -7.81 -6.42 3.23
C GLY A 560 -8.07 -6.27 4.72
N ILE A 561 -9.33 -6.12 5.11
CA ILE A 561 -9.78 -5.97 6.49
C ILE A 561 -10.26 -7.33 7.01
N PRO A 562 -9.56 -7.95 7.96
CA PRO A 562 -9.96 -9.25 8.49
C PRO A 562 -11.27 -9.15 9.28
N VAL A 563 -12.11 -10.18 9.19
CA VAL A 563 -13.33 -10.28 9.98
C VAL A 563 -13.10 -11.23 11.16
N PRO A 564 -13.11 -10.74 12.40
CA PRO A 564 -12.91 -11.57 13.57
C PRO A 564 -14.03 -12.61 13.76
N GLU A 565 -13.73 -13.66 14.50
CA GLU A 565 -14.72 -14.68 14.86
C GLU A 565 -15.78 -14.12 15.84
N TYR A 566 -15.37 -13.21 16.72
CA TYR A 566 -16.24 -12.50 17.67
C TYR A 566 -15.69 -11.11 17.99
N MET A 567 -16.54 -10.24 18.49
CA MET A 567 -16.20 -8.88 18.92
C MET A 567 -17.00 -8.46 20.15
#